data_8f939e9406f552f886f648e8b79f41d7
#
_entry.id   8f939e9406f552f886f648e8b79f41d7
#
_cell.length_a   1.000
_cell.length_b   1.000
_cell.length_c   1.000
_cell.angle_alpha   90.00
_cell.angle_beta   90.00
_cell.angle_gamma   90.00
#
_symmetry.space_group_name_H-M   'P 1'
#
loop_
_entity.id
_entity.type
_entity.pdbx_description
1 polymer ?
#
loop_
_entity_poly.entity_id
_entity_poly.type
_entity_poly.pdbx_seq_one_letter_code
_entity_poly.pdbx_strand_id
1 'polypeptide(L)'
;MNRRNFIALTAGAAAAGYGIGYFLPKTHADELFLRPPGAVKNFESLCIKCGQCVQVCPYHSIGLLDIAQGYSNGTSYIDAHERGCYLCDLFPCVLACPSGALDHATTQISDVKMGVGVLREHEACLAYKNENVNLSGVTRMLERKIYNDREQAVKDAVQNSVDKPCDLCVSLCPVGDAAISMAKSDGRNLPEFKQGCVGCGVCAEVCPAQIIDIAPNRSYDEIYKG
;
A
#
# COMPACT_ATOMS: atom_id res chain seq x y z
N MET A 1 4.45 20.97 -48.29
CA MET A 1 5.57 20.64 -47.36
C MET A 1 6.50 19.67 -48.11
N ASN A 2 7.79 20.06 -48.30
CA ASN A 2 8.74 19.21 -49.05
C ASN A 2 9.11 17.99 -48.19
N ARG A 3 9.28 16.81 -48.84
CA ARG A 3 9.70 15.55 -48.16
C ARG A 3 10.89 15.75 -47.23
N ARG A 4 11.86 16.58 -47.63
CA ARG A 4 13.07 16.88 -46.86
C ARG A 4 12.76 17.65 -45.57
N ASN A 5 11.81 18.59 -45.60
CA ASN A 5 11.39 19.37 -44.43
C ASN A 5 10.57 18.50 -43.45
N PHE A 6 9.79 17.54 -43.95
CA PHE A 6 9.05 16.61 -43.12
C PHE A 6 10.00 15.69 -42.35
N ILE A 7 11.01 15.12 -43.05
CA ILE A 7 12.01 14.24 -42.42
C ILE A 7 12.83 15.03 -41.37
N ALA A 8 13.22 16.27 -41.65
CA ALA A 8 13.96 17.08 -40.69
C ALA A 8 13.14 17.41 -39.45
N LEU A 9 11.84 17.70 -39.63
CA LEU A 9 10.92 18.02 -38.52
C LEU A 9 10.63 16.80 -37.63
N THR A 10 10.43 15.64 -38.25
CA THR A 10 10.22 14.37 -37.50
C THR A 10 11.48 13.90 -36.77
N ALA A 11 12.65 14.04 -37.39
CA ALA A 11 13.92 13.70 -36.73
C ALA A 11 14.24 14.68 -35.58
N GLY A 12 13.96 15.99 -35.76
CA GLY A 12 14.10 16.99 -34.71
C GLY A 12 13.15 16.73 -33.52
N ALA A 13 11.89 16.40 -33.79
CA ALA A 13 10.91 16.07 -32.75
C ALA A 13 11.28 14.79 -32.01
N ALA A 14 11.78 13.74 -32.70
CA ALA A 14 12.26 12.53 -32.10
C ALA A 14 13.50 12.75 -31.22
N ALA A 15 14.46 13.56 -31.68
CA ALA A 15 15.65 13.91 -30.91
C ALA A 15 15.32 14.74 -29.65
N ALA A 16 14.38 15.71 -29.78
CA ALA A 16 13.90 16.50 -28.65
C ALA A 16 13.15 15.62 -27.63
N GLY A 17 12.27 14.74 -28.11
CA GLY A 17 11.55 13.78 -27.25
C GLY A 17 12.48 12.83 -26.52
N TYR A 18 13.52 12.32 -27.19
CA TYR A 18 14.53 11.47 -26.57
C TYR A 18 15.37 12.24 -25.54
N GLY A 19 15.77 13.48 -25.85
CA GLY A 19 16.51 14.34 -24.93
C GLY A 19 15.70 14.67 -23.68
N ILE A 20 14.43 15.05 -23.81
CA ILE A 20 13.55 15.34 -22.69
C ILE A 20 13.35 14.07 -21.84
N GLY A 21 13.09 12.91 -22.47
CA GLY A 21 12.94 11.64 -21.76
C GLY A 21 14.20 11.18 -20.99
N TYR A 22 15.38 11.58 -21.46
CA TYR A 22 16.64 11.27 -20.79
C TYR A 22 16.88 12.10 -19.52
N PHE A 23 16.40 13.36 -19.51
CA PHE A 23 16.53 14.28 -18.37
C PHE A 23 15.38 14.19 -17.36
N LEU A 24 14.27 13.52 -17.70
CA LEU A 24 13.22 13.27 -16.71
C LEU A 24 13.76 12.32 -15.65
N PRO A 25 13.57 12.63 -14.34
CA PRO A 25 13.96 11.74 -13.29
C PRO A 25 13.26 10.39 -13.51
N LYS A 26 14.03 9.32 -13.61
CA LYS A 26 13.52 7.95 -13.60
C LYS A 26 13.09 7.63 -12.17
N THR A 27 11.95 8.18 -11.76
CA THR A 27 11.30 7.72 -10.54
C THR A 27 10.83 6.31 -10.82
N HIS A 28 11.46 5.32 -10.17
CA HIS A 28 10.95 3.96 -10.18
C HIS A 28 9.60 4.01 -9.46
N ALA A 29 8.51 3.81 -10.17
CA ALA A 29 7.19 3.85 -9.59
C ALA A 29 7.00 2.77 -8.51
N ASP A 30 7.83 1.73 -8.53
CA ASP A 30 7.91 0.73 -7.46
C ASP A 30 8.34 1.34 -6.11
N GLU A 31 9.04 2.49 -6.11
CA GLU A 31 9.38 3.24 -4.90
C GLU A 31 8.26 4.16 -4.42
N LEU A 32 7.30 4.48 -5.29
CA LEU A 32 6.20 5.42 -5.00
C LEU A 32 4.90 4.71 -4.64
N PHE A 33 4.67 3.50 -5.19
CA PHE A 33 3.39 2.81 -5.04
C PHE A 33 3.55 1.50 -4.29
N LEU A 34 2.65 1.29 -3.32
CA LEU A 34 2.55 0.01 -2.64
C LEU A 34 2.01 -1.03 -3.62
N ARG A 35 2.82 -2.06 -3.89
CA ARG A 35 2.47 -3.14 -4.80
C ARG A 35 1.80 -4.30 -4.08
N PRO A 36 0.98 -5.12 -4.77
CA PRO A 36 0.41 -6.33 -4.18
C PRO A 36 1.47 -7.31 -3.66
N PRO A 37 1.10 -8.24 -2.75
CA PRO A 37 2.01 -9.26 -2.25
C PRO A 37 2.71 -10.02 -3.39
N GLY A 38 3.98 -10.34 -3.19
CA GLY A 38 4.77 -11.07 -4.18
C GLY A 38 5.28 -10.24 -5.35
N ALA A 39 5.07 -8.92 -5.36
CA ALA A 39 5.59 -8.06 -6.42
C ALA A 39 7.12 -8.17 -6.53
N VAL A 40 7.61 -8.44 -7.75
CA VAL A 40 9.04 -8.56 -8.05
C VAL A 40 9.67 -7.19 -8.30
N LYS A 41 11.00 -7.06 -8.21
CA LYS A 41 11.72 -5.77 -8.38
C LYS A 41 11.41 -5.03 -9.67
N ASN A 42 11.14 -5.74 -10.76
CA ASN A 42 10.80 -5.18 -12.06
C ASN A 42 9.29 -5.34 -12.37
N PHE A 43 8.47 -5.22 -11.35
CA PHE A 43 7.01 -5.38 -11.41
C PHE A 43 6.37 -4.65 -12.58
N GLU A 44 6.69 -3.37 -12.77
CA GLU A 44 6.11 -2.54 -13.83
C GLU A 44 6.37 -3.06 -15.24
N SER A 45 7.57 -3.64 -15.46
CA SER A 45 7.95 -4.20 -16.75
C SER A 45 7.28 -5.54 -17.04
N LEU A 46 6.96 -6.31 -16.01
CA LEU A 46 6.34 -7.63 -16.11
C LEU A 46 4.81 -7.58 -16.03
N CYS A 47 4.27 -6.54 -15.41
CA CYS A 47 2.83 -6.38 -15.28
C CYS A 47 2.17 -6.11 -16.63
N ILE A 48 1.44 -7.08 -17.17
CA ILE A 48 0.69 -6.96 -18.43
C ILE A 48 -0.64 -6.20 -18.28
N LYS A 49 -0.91 -5.65 -17.10
CA LYS A 49 -2.08 -4.79 -16.82
C LYS A 49 -3.43 -5.49 -17.05
N CYS A 50 -3.48 -6.81 -16.86
CA CYS A 50 -4.65 -7.63 -17.13
C CYS A 50 -5.79 -7.49 -16.10
N GLY A 51 -5.52 -6.92 -14.91
CA GLY A 51 -6.50 -6.72 -13.84
C GLY A 51 -6.94 -7.98 -13.08
N GLN A 52 -6.37 -9.16 -13.35
CA GLN A 52 -6.75 -10.40 -12.66
C GLN A 52 -6.59 -10.31 -11.14
N CYS A 53 -5.48 -9.73 -10.65
CA CYS A 53 -5.24 -9.52 -9.23
C CYS A 53 -6.31 -8.64 -8.56
N VAL A 54 -6.86 -7.65 -9.29
CA VAL A 54 -7.97 -6.81 -8.81
C VAL A 54 -9.24 -7.62 -8.65
N GLN A 55 -9.57 -8.45 -9.65
CA GLN A 55 -10.80 -9.24 -9.70
C GLN A 55 -10.89 -10.28 -8.57
N VAL A 56 -9.76 -10.88 -8.19
CA VAL A 56 -9.73 -11.96 -7.20
C VAL A 56 -9.50 -11.47 -5.78
N CYS A 57 -9.25 -10.17 -5.57
CA CYS A 57 -9.00 -9.63 -4.23
C CYS A 57 -10.28 -9.62 -3.39
N PRO A 58 -10.38 -10.41 -2.31
CA PRO A 58 -11.63 -10.50 -1.54
C PRO A 58 -11.88 -9.26 -0.68
N TYR A 59 -10.88 -8.39 -0.51
CA TYR A 59 -11.02 -7.14 0.24
C TYR A 59 -11.07 -5.89 -0.66
N HIS A 60 -11.05 -6.07 -1.99
CA HIS A 60 -11.03 -4.98 -2.97
C HIS A 60 -9.91 -3.94 -2.70
N SER A 61 -8.78 -4.42 -2.17
CA SER A 61 -7.64 -3.58 -1.79
C SER A 61 -6.76 -3.18 -2.98
N ILE A 62 -6.89 -3.88 -4.11
CA ILE A 62 -6.02 -3.67 -5.26
C ILE A 62 -6.76 -2.82 -6.29
N GLY A 63 -6.17 -1.68 -6.66
CA GLY A 63 -6.60 -0.81 -7.75
C GLY A 63 -5.64 -0.87 -8.95
N LEU A 64 -6.00 -0.17 -10.02
CA LEU A 64 -5.12 0.09 -11.17
C LEU A 64 -4.80 1.58 -11.21
N LEU A 65 -3.53 1.90 -11.43
CA LEU A 65 -3.09 3.27 -11.61
C LEU A 65 -3.70 3.89 -12.86
N ASP A 66 -4.06 5.16 -12.78
CA ASP A 66 -4.66 5.89 -13.87
C ASP A 66 -3.63 6.48 -14.86
N ILE A 67 -4.11 7.15 -15.92
CA ILE A 67 -3.29 7.70 -16.98
C ILE A 67 -2.33 8.82 -16.48
N ALA A 68 -2.65 9.47 -15.36
CA ALA A 68 -1.80 10.52 -14.79
C ALA A 68 -0.46 9.98 -14.28
N GLN A 69 -0.36 8.66 -14.06
CA GLN A 69 0.84 7.98 -13.57
C GLN A 69 1.81 7.55 -14.70
N GLY A 70 1.59 8.04 -15.91
CA GLY A 70 2.52 7.87 -17.04
C GLY A 70 2.83 6.41 -17.35
N TYR A 71 4.10 6.00 -17.24
CA TYR A 71 4.54 4.64 -17.57
C TYR A 71 3.87 3.57 -16.70
N SER A 72 3.58 3.89 -15.44
CA SER A 72 2.94 2.99 -14.46
C SER A 72 1.45 2.83 -14.68
N ASN A 73 0.83 3.61 -15.61
CA ASN A 73 -0.59 3.54 -15.92
C ASN A 73 -1.06 2.10 -16.14
N GLY A 74 -2.15 1.73 -15.50
CA GLY A 74 -2.77 0.40 -15.59
C GLY A 74 -2.08 -0.69 -14.77
N THR A 75 -0.95 -0.42 -14.13
CA THR A 75 -0.33 -1.37 -13.20
C THR A 75 -1.10 -1.41 -11.88
N SER A 76 -1.11 -2.57 -11.23
CA SER A 76 -1.82 -2.73 -9.95
C SER A 76 -1.06 -2.12 -8.79
N TYR A 77 -1.81 -1.50 -7.87
CA TYR A 77 -1.30 -0.90 -6.63
C TYR A 77 -2.30 -1.05 -5.50
N ILE A 78 -1.87 -0.72 -4.30
CA ILE A 78 -2.71 -0.65 -3.10
C ILE A 78 -2.61 0.77 -2.56
N ASP A 79 -3.76 1.41 -2.34
CA ASP A 79 -3.83 2.62 -1.54
C ASP A 79 -4.07 2.24 -0.08
N ALA A 80 -3.01 2.29 0.73
CA ALA A 80 -3.06 1.87 2.11
C ALA A 80 -4.01 2.72 2.97
N HIS A 81 -4.26 3.99 2.60
CA HIS A 81 -5.20 4.85 3.30
C HIS A 81 -6.65 4.56 2.94
N GLU A 82 -6.88 4.01 1.75
CA GLU A 82 -8.21 3.59 1.31
C GLU A 82 -8.50 2.16 1.77
N ARG A 83 -7.68 1.19 1.37
CA ARG A 83 -7.85 -0.23 1.72
C ARG A 83 -6.50 -0.94 1.80
N GLY A 84 -6.11 -1.38 3.00
CA GLY A 84 -4.92 -2.20 3.22
C GLY A 84 -5.07 -3.63 2.70
N CYS A 85 -3.97 -4.35 2.59
CA CYS A 85 -3.93 -5.77 2.26
C CYS A 85 -4.09 -6.63 3.51
N TYR A 86 -5.15 -7.41 3.61
CA TYR A 86 -5.42 -8.27 4.77
C TYR A 86 -4.69 -9.62 4.72
N LEU A 87 -3.69 -9.78 3.84
CA LEU A 87 -2.84 -10.97 3.73
C LEU A 87 -3.66 -12.26 3.73
N CYS A 88 -4.65 -12.34 2.82
CA CYS A 88 -5.56 -13.49 2.74
C CYS A 88 -4.82 -14.79 2.44
N ASP A 89 -5.36 -15.89 2.96
CA ASP A 89 -4.81 -17.23 2.73
C ASP A 89 -4.64 -17.52 1.23
N LEU A 90 -3.54 -18.18 0.88
CA LEU A 90 -3.17 -18.58 -0.48
C LEU A 90 -2.91 -17.41 -1.45
N PHE A 91 -2.93 -16.17 -1.02
CA PHE A 91 -2.69 -15.00 -1.86
C PHE A 91 -3.32 -15.12 -3.25
N PRO A 92 -4.65 -15.07 -3.39
CA PRO A 92 -5.31 -15.31 -4.68
C PRO A 92 -4.85 -14.35 -5.78
N CYS A 93 -4.43 -13.12 -5.43
CA CYS A 93 -3.84 -12.17 -6.37
C CYS A 93 -2.51 -12.66 -6.96
N VAL A 94 -1.68 -13.34 -6.17
CA VAL A 94 -0.40 -13.94 -6.60
C VAL A 94 -0.70 -15.11 -7.55
N LEU A 95 -1.58 -16.02 -7.14
CA LEU A 95 -1.95 -17.19 -7.93
C LEU A 95 -2.60 -16.82 -9.28
N ALA A 96 -3.35 -15.72 -9.32
CA ALA A 96 -4.02 -15.26 -10.53
C ALA A 96 -3.12 -14.48 -11.49
N CYS A 97 -1.84 -14.18 -11.12
CA CYS A 97 -0.94 -13.40 -11.95
C CYS A 97 -0.32 -14.25 -13.07
N PRO A 98 -0.70 -14.06 -14.35
CA PRO A 98 -0.22 -14.92 -15.44
C PRO A 98 1.18 -14.53 -15.93
N SER A 99 1.66 -13.33 -15.61
CA SER A 99 2.91 -12.79 -16.16
C SER A 99 4.12 -12.98 -15.25
N GLY A 100 3.91 -13.49 -14.01
CA GLY A 100 4.97 -13.59 -13.01
C GLY A 100 5.41 -12.24 -12.43
N ALA A 101 4.65 -11.16 -12.65
CA ALA A 101 4.87 -9.88 -11.97
C ALA A 101 4.65 -10.00 -10.46
N LEU A 102 3.78 -10.92 -10.04
CA LEU A 102 3.65 -11.40 -8.67
C LEU A 102 4.25 -12.80 -8.61
N ASP A 103 5.27 -12.98 -7.77
CA ASP A 103 6.03 -14.23 -7.66
C ASP A 103 5.21 -15.32 -6.98
N HIS A 104 4.92 -16.40 -7.69
CA HIS A 104 4.18 -17.56 -7.20
C HIS A 104 4.89 -18.32 -6.07
N ALA A 105 6.17 -18.05 -5.81
CA ALA A 105 6.88 -18.56 -4.65
C ALA A 105 6.42 -17.89 -3.34
N THR A 106 5.67 -16.77 -3.41
CA THR A 106 5.08 -16.11 -2.25
C THR A 106 3.88 -16.90 -1.75
N THR A 107 4.09 -17.76 -0.77
CA THR A 107 3.08 -18.68 -0.23
C THR A 107 2.72 -18.42 1.22
N GLN A 108 3.58 -17.71 1.95
CA GLN A 108 3.42 -17.40 3.37
C GLN A 108 3.58 -15.91 3.61
N ILE A 109 3.05 -15.42 4.74
CA ILE A 109 3.16 -14.01 5.14
C ILE A 109 4.62 -13.58 5.29
N SER A 110 5.51 -14.49 5.73
CA SER A 110 6.96 -14.23 5.83
C SER A 110 7.65 -13.93 4.49
N ASP A 111 7.06 -14.38 3.37
CA ASP A 111 7.59 -14.16 2.02
C ASP A 111 7.20 -12.76 1.49
N VAL A 112 6.19 -12.14 2.10
CA VAL A 112 5.65 -10.85 1.67
C VAL A 112 6.60 -9.71 2.06
N LYS A 113 6.96 -8.87 1.08
CA LYS A 113 7.85 -7.71 1.26
C LYS A 113 7.30 -6.51 0.49
N MET A 114 6.19 -5.97 0.98
CA MET A 114 5.55 -4.82 0.34
C MET A 114 6.17 -3.50 0.79
N GLY A 115 6.67 -3.44 2.01
CA GLY A 115 7.25 -2.26 2.65
C GLY A 115 7.22 -2.35 4.15
N VAL A 116 7.25 -1.21 4.82
CA VAL A 116 7.17 -1.12 6.29
C VAL A 116 6.29 0.06 6.70
N GLY A 117 5.54 -0.10 7.80
CA GLY A 117 4.75 0.97 8.39
C GLY A 117 5.63 2.04 9.03
N VAL A 118 5.25 3.30 8.86
CA VAL A 118 5.93 4.47 9.41
C VAL A 118 4.92 5.38 10.10
N LEU A 119 5.20 5.75 11.33
CA LEU A 119 4.40 6.73 12.08
C LEU A 119 4.94 8.14 11.79
N ARG A 120 4.13 9.01 11.15
CA ARG A 120 4.54 10.38 10.80
C ARG A 120 4.55 11.31 12.01
N GLU A 121 3.41 11.42 12.68
CA GLU A 121 3.16 12.40 13.74
C GLU A 121 2.65 11.67 14.99
N HIS A 122 3.59 11.23 15.85
CA HIS A 122 3.22 10.50 17.07
C HIS A 122 2.32 11.31 18.00
N GLU A 123 2.47 12.64 18.03
CA GLU A 123 1.65 13.53 18.86
C GLU A 123 0.17 13.56 18.44
N ALA A 124 -0.14 13.24 17.18
CA ALA A 124 -1.51 13.16 16.69
C ALA A 124 -2.18 11.80 16.99
N CYS A 125 -1.43 10.82 17.50
CA CYS A 125 -1.94 9.50 17.84
C CYS A 125 -2.94 9.57 19.00
N LEU A 126 -4.15 9.00 18.82
CA LEU A 126 -5.18 8.96 19.87
C LEU A 126 -4.72 8.19 21.11
N ALA A 127 -4.00 7.07 20.93
CA ALA A 127 -3.43 6.31 22.04
C ALA A 127 -2.39 7.13 22.83
N TYR A 128 -1.56 7.91 22.14
CA TYR A 128 -0.58 8.80 22.77
C TYR A 128 -1.26 9.94 23.54
N LYS A 129 -2.36 10.47 23.02
CA LYS A 129 -3.18 11.50 23.70
C LYS A 129 -4.05 10.94 24.82
N ASN A 130 -4.11 9.60 24.95
CA ASN A 130 -5.05 8.91 25.86
C ASN A 130 -6.52 9.23 25.53
N GLU A 131 -6.82 9.38 24.23
CA GLU A 131 -8.16 9.63 23.70
C GLU A 131 -8.78 8.33 23.15
N ASN A 132 -10.10 8.26 23.23
CA ASN A 132 -10.86 7.16 22.66
C ASN A 132 -11.06 7.34 21.14
N VAL A 133 -11.33 6.23 20.45
CA VAL A 133 -11.72 6.26 19.04
C VAL A 133 -13.05 7.01 18.91
N ASN A 134 -13.04 8.12 18.16
CA ASN A 134 -14.25 8.88 17.88
C ASN A 134 -14.89 8.42 16.55
N LEU A 135 -16.22 8.55 16.47
CA LEU A 135 -16.99 8.13 15.29
C LEU A 135 -16.53 8.88 14.03
N SER A 136 -16.21 10.17 14.11
CA SER A 136 -15.81 10.99 12.96
C SER A 136 -14.51 10.49 12.32
N GLY A 137 -13.54 10.01 13.11
CA GLY A 137 -12.27 9.49 12.62
C GLY A 137 -12.42 8.17 11.84
N VAL A 138 -13.48 7.41 12.10
CA VAL A 138 -13.70 6.09 11.48
C VAL A 138 -14.86 6.10 10.46
N THR A 139 -15.59 7.21 10.29
CA THR A 139 -16.75 7.33 9.40
C THR A 139 -16.45 6.84 7.99
N ARG A 140 -15.30 7.21 7.40
CA ARG A 140 -14.90 6.76 6.05
C ARG A 140 -14.88 5.24 5.90
N MET A 141 -14.53 4.48 6.95
CA MET A 141 -14.54 3.03 6.95
C MET A 141 -15.94 2.46 7.16
N LEU A 142 -16.72 3.09 8.03
CA LEU A 142 -18.09 2.64 8.36
C LEU A 142 -19.10 2.90 7.24
N GLU A 143 -18.92 3.96 6.44
CA GLU A 143 -19.79 4.28 5.28
C GLU A 143 -19.40 3.51 4.01
N ARG A 144 -18.31 2.77 4.04
CA ARG A 144 -17.83 2.01 2.90
C ARG A 144 -18.82 0.92 2.50
N LYS A 145 -19.01 0.74 1.18
CA LYS A 145 -19.81 -0.35 0.65
C LYS A 145 -19.13 -1.68 0.95
N ILE A 146 -19.90 -2.61 1.49
CA ILE A 146 -19.48 -3.96 1.86
C ILE A 146 -19.97 -4.93 0.81
N TYR A 147 -19.11 -5.85 0.38
CA TYR A 147 -19.39 -6.82 -0.67
C TYR A 147 -19.38 -8.27 -0.17
N ASN A 148 -18.80 -8.53 1.00
CA ASN A 148 -18.68 -9.87 1.56
C ASN A 148 -18.48 -9.85 3.08
N ASP A 149 -18.57 -11.04 3.70
CA ASP A 149 -18.50 -11.21 5.16
C ASP A 149 -17.14 -10.82 5.74
N ARG A 150 -16.05 -10.91 4.96
CA ARG A 150 -14.70 -10.52 5.42
C ARG A 150 -14.60 -9.02 5.61
N GLU A 151 -15.10 -8.25 4.65
CA GLU A 151 -15.17 -6.78 4.77
C GLU A 151 -16.12 -6.37 5.89
N GLN A 152 -17.24 -7.10 6.08
CA GLN A 152 -18.17 -6.87 7.18
C GLN A 152 -17.49 -7.07 8.53
N ALA A 153 -16.70 -8.13 8.70
CA ALA A 153 -15.96 -8.39 9.94
C ALA A 153 -14.99 -7.26 10.31
N VAL A 154 -14.30 -6.67 9.32
CA VAL A 154 -13.43 -5.49 9.55
C VAL A 154 -14.28 -4.29 9.99
N LYS A 155 -15.38 -4.03 9.31
CA LYS A 155 -16.30 -2.94 9.67
C LYS A 155 -16.84 -3.09 11.09
N ASP A 156 -17.25 -4.30 11.46
CA ASP A 156 -17.75 -4.61 12.81
C ASP A 156 -16.66 -4.41 13.88
N ALA A 157 -15.43 -4.81 13.59
CA ALA A 157 -14.29 -4.60 14.50
C ALA A 157 -14.02 -3.11 14.73
N VAL A 158 -14.04 -2.30 13.66
CA VAL A 158 -13.89 -0.84 13.75
C VAL A 158 -15.06 -0.22 14.52
N GLN A 159 -16.31 -0.61 14.22
CA GLN A 159 -17.50 -0.11 14.94
C GLN A 159 -17.43 -0.43 16.43
N ASN A 160 -16.99 -1.63 16.79
CA ASN A 160 -16.85 -2.08 18.18
C ASN A 160 -15.71 -1.37 18.93
N SER A 161 -14.83 -0.66 18.25
CA SER A 161 -13.73 0.11 18.86
C SER A 161 -14.11 1.56 19.14
N VAL A 162 -15.26 2.05 18.67
CA VAL A 162 -15.76 3.39 18.96
C VAL A 162 -15.95 3.55 20.47
N ASP A 163 -15.59 4.71 21.01
CA ASP A 163 -15.60 5.07 22.43
C ASP A 163 -14.66 4.23 23.33
N LYS A 164 -13.77 3.43 22.74
CA LYS A 164 -12.72 2.68 23.47
C LYS A 164 -11.35 3.31 23.24
N PRO A 165 -10.37 3.03 24.11
CA PRO A 165 -8.97 3.40 23.88
C PRO A 165 -8.47 2.91 22.52
N CYS A 166 -7.75 3.78 21.79
CA CYS A 166 -7.33 3.48 20.43
C CYS A 166 -6.19 2.46 20.40
N ASP A 167 -6.46 1.30 19.79
CA ASP A 167 -5.47 0.24 19.50
C ASP A 167 -5.67 -0.37 18.10
N LEU A 168 -6.50 0.23 17.25
CA LEU A 168 -6.95 -0.30 15.96
C LEU A 168 -5.80 -0.80 15.07
N CYS A 169 -4.71 -0.06 14.99
CA CYS A 169 -3.56 -0.42 14.16
C CYS A 169 -2.85 -1.71 14.65
N VAL A 170 -2.95 -2.02 15.93
CA VAL A 170 -2.39 -3.23 16.55
C VAL A 170 -3.39 -4.37 16.51
N SER A 171 -4.63 -4.11 16.95
CA SER A 171 -5.67 -5.14 17.07
C SER A 171 -6.11 -5.72 15.71
N LEU A 172 -6.06 -4.92 14.63
CA LEU A 172 -6.41 -5.34 13.27
C LEU A 172 -5.22 -5.72 12.39
N CYS A 173 -3.99 -5.71 12.92
CA CYS A 173 -2.82 -6.10 12.15
C CYS A 173 -2.88 -7.60 11.79
N PRO A 174 -2.88 -7.96 10.49
CA PRO A 174 -2.98 -9.37 10.10
C PRO A 174 -1.72 -10.20 10.43
N VAL A 175 -0.59 -9.54 10.72
CA VAL A 175 0.65 -10.18 11.17
C VAL A 175 0.70 -10.28 12.71
N GLY A 176 -0.03 -9.40 13.39
CA GLY A 176 -0.08 -9.35 14.85
C GLY A 176 1.19 -8.78 15.49
N ASP A 177 1.49 -9.23 16.71
CA ASP A 177 2.55 -8.69 17.57
C ASP A 177 3.97 -8.79 17.00
N ALA A 178 4.18 -9.61 15.98
CA ALA A 178 5.46 -9.68 15.26
C ALA A 178 5.73 -8.43 14.43
N ALA A 179 4.68 -7.74 13.97
CA ALA A 179 4.78 -6.57 13.10
C ALA A 179 4.58 -5.25 13.83
N ILE A 180 3.69 -5.20 14.82
CA ILE A 180 3.33 -3.98 15.54
C ILE A 180 2.81 -4.32 16.93
N SER A 181 3.18 -3.53 17.92
CA SER A 181 2.61 -3.64 19.29
C SER A 181 2.50 -2.27 19.93
N MET A 182 1.68 -2.16 20.99
CA MET A 182 1.70 -0.95 21.82
C MET A 182 2.93 -0.95 22.72
N ALA A 183 3.72 0.10 22.65
CA ALA A 183 4.83 0.38 23.56
C ALA A 183 4.52 1.63 24.40
N LYS A 184 5.26 1.81 25.48
CA LYS A 184 5.20 3.04 26.28
C LYS A 184 6.35 3.96 25.86
N SER A 185 5.99 5.15 25.38
CA SER A 185 6.91 6.25 25.13
C SER A 185 6.54 7.41 26.06
N ASP A 186 7.45 7.85 26.90
CA ASP A 186 7.22 8.92 27.89
C ASP A 186 6.00 8.68 28.81
N GLY A 187 5.75 7.42 29.16
CA GLY A 187 4.60 7.00 29.98
C GLY A 187 3.27 6.92 29.23
N ARG A 188 3.23 7.20 27.92
CA ARG A 188 2.05 7.16 27.05
C ARG A 188 2.11 5.97 26.09
N ASN A 189 0.96 5.47 25.66
CA ASN A 189 0.89 4.37 24.70
C ASN A 189 1.13 4.87 23.29
N LEU A 190 2.03 4.20 22.56
CA LEU A 190 2.33 4.51 21.17
C LEU A 190 2.52 3.19 20.38
N PRO A 191 1.97 3.05 19.17
CA PRO A 191 2.27 1.89 18.34
C PRO A 191 3.74 1.91 17.90
N GLU A 192 4.41 0.77 18.06
CA GLU A 192 5.79 0.55 17.64
C GLU A 192 5.82 -0.55 16.58
N PHE A 193 6.39 -0.23 15.41
CA PHE A 193 6.60 -1.20 14.35
C PHE A 193 7.81 -2.09 14.66
N LYS A 194 7.73 -3.33 14.20
CA LYS A 194 8.75 -4.36 14.41
C LYS A 194 9.20 -4.98 13.11
N GLN A 195 10.26 -5.76 13.18
CA GLN A 195 10.91 -6.42 12.02
C GLN A 195 9.97 -7.34 11.22
N GLY A 196 8.91 -7.87 11.84
CA GLY A 196 7.89 -8.68 11.15
C GLY A 196 6.89 -7.87 10.33
N CYS A 197 7.00 -6.52 10.28
CA CYS A 197 6.13 -5.72 9.45
C CYS A 197 6.41 -5.96 7.97
N VAL A 198 5.38 -6.32 7.22
CA VAL A 198 5.45 -6.60 5.77
C VAL A 198 4.88 -5.47 4.91
N GLY A 199 4.46 -4.36 5.52
CA GLY A 199 3.95 -3.18 4.82
C GLY A 199 2.56 -3.37 4.19
N CYS A 200 1.72 -4.22 4.73
CA CYS A 200 0.40 -4.52 4.17
C CYS A 200 -0.60 -3.36 4.14
N GLY A 201 -0.39 -2.32 4.96
CA GLY A 201 -1.18 -1.09 4.95
C GLY A 201 -2.46 -1.11 5.78
N VAL A 202 -2.84 -2.21 6.42
CA VAL A 202 -4.05 -2.26 7.26
C VAL A 202 -4.00 -1.25 8.39
N CYS A 203 -2.85 -1.06 9.03
CA CYS A 203 -2.67 -0.05 10.08
C CYS A 203 -2.88 1.39 9.60
N ALA A 204 -2.53 1.70 8.35
CA ALA A 204 -2.79 3.00 7.73
C ALA A 204 -4.28 3.18 7.41
N GLU A 205 -4.93 2.14 6.88
CA GLU A 205 -6.37 2.12 6.61
C GLU A 205 -7.19 2.41 7.86
N VAL A 206 -6.90 1.69 8.96
CA VAL A 206 -7.74 1.73 10.17
C VAL A 206 -7.37 2.86 11.13
N CYS A 207 -6.34 3.64 10.84
CA CYS A 207 -5.92 4.75 11.70
C CYS A 207 -6.93 5.90 11.65
N PRO A 208 -7.62 6.26 12.77
CA PRO A 208 -8.56 7.38 12.79
C PRO A 208 -7.90 8.73 12.54
N ALA A 209 -6.64 8.88 12.96
CA ALA A 209 -5.85 10.11 12.79
C ALA A 209 -5.07 10.16 11.46
N GLN A 210 -5.06 9.07 10.67
CA GLN A 210 -4.37 8.96 9.37
C GLN A 210 -2.88 9.34 9.41
N ILE A 211 -2.20 8.97 10.48
CA ILE A 211 -0.79 9.32 10.75
C ILE A 211 0.19 8.18 10.44
N ILE A 212 -0.31 7.06 9.95
CA ILE A 212 0.52 5.91 9.57
C ILE A 212 0.60 5.84 8.06
N ASP A 213 1.81 5.81 7.54
CA ASP A 213 2.10 5.55 6.14
C ASP A 213 2.80 4.22 5.97
N ILE A 214 2.86 3.78 4.73
CA ILE A 214 3.69 2.65 4.33
C ILE A 214 4.81 3.20 3.45
N ALA A 215 6.06 2.88 3.83
CA ALA A 215 7.22 3.10 2.97
C ALA A 215 7.34 1.89 2.01
N PRO A 216 6.96 2.04 0.72
CA PRO A 216 6.96 0.92 -0.21
C PRO A 216 8.37 0.40 -0.46
N ASN A 217 8.53 -0.90 -0.67
CA ASN A 217 9.80 -1.56 -1.02
C ASN A 217 10.97 -1.24 -0.07
N ARG A 218 10.70 -0.77 1.13
CA ARG A 218 11.70 -0.56 2.19
C ARG A 218 11.62 -1.67 3.22
N SER A 219 12.77 -2.06 3.72
CA SER A 219 12.88 -2.99 4.86
C SER A 219 12.81 -2.24 6.20
N TYR A 220 12.48 -2.98 7.26
CA TYR A 220 12.50 -2.43 8.62
C TYR A 220 13.85 -1.84 9.00
N ASP A 221 14.95 -2.52 8.61
CA ASP A 221 16.29 -2.10 8.97
C ASP A 221 16.71 -0.80 8.26
N GLU A 222 16.25 -0.56 7.04
CA GLU A 222 16.50 0.68 6.30
C GLU A 222 15.78 1.90 6.91
N ILE A 223 14.62 1.70 7.55
CA ILE A 223 13.82 2.78 8.13
C ILE A 223 14.17 3.03 9.59
N TYR A 224 14.42 1.98 10.38
CA TYR A 224 14.53 2.07 11.83
C TYR A 224 15.92 1.83 12.40
N LYS A 225 16.88 1.34 11.59
CA LYS A 225 18.27 1.08 12.02
C LYS A 225 19.32 1.81 11.18
N GLY A 226 18.86 2.52 10.11
CA GLY A 226 19.72 3.28 9.19
C GLY A 226 20.26 4.59 9.75
#